data_4ede424defc325d602388e9765d8be2e
#
_entry.id   4ede424defc325d602388e9765d8be2e
#
_cell.length_a   1.000
_cell.length_b   1.000
_cell.length_c   1.000
_cell.angle_alpha   90.00
_cell.angle_beta   90.00
_cell.angle_gamma   90.00
#
_symmetry.space_group_name_H-M   'P 1'
#
loop_
_entity.id
_entity.type
_entity.pdbx_description
1 polymer ?
#
loop_
_entity_poly.entity_id
_entity_poly.type
_entity_poly.pdbx_seq_one_letter_code
_entity_poly.pdbx_strand_id
1 'polypeptide(L)'
;MQQNKRLITISMLSAIAFILTFLKFPLPFLPPYLTLDFSDVPTLLATFIFGPVSGLLVALIKNILNFLFNIGDPVGPVANFLAGASFLLIAYYVSHRKQSSSRHSLIIGLVAGTITMTIVLSILNYFVLLPLYGMIFNLGDVFNNLKVIVLSGIIPFNIIKGCVISIIFILLYRRLKKVLK
;
A
#
# COMPACT_ATOMS: atom_id res chain seq x y z
N MET A 1 -13.53 -27.23 -5.17
CA MET A 1 -14.47 -26.07 -5.15
C MET A 1 -13.93 -24.86 -4.38
N GLN A 2 -13.34 -25.00 -3.19
CA GLN A 2 -12.81 -23.86 -2.41
C GLN A 2 -11.64 -23.13 -3.09
N GLN A 3 -10.75 -23.84 -3.77
CA GLN A 3 -9.59 -23.24 -4.44
C GLN A 3 -10.00 -22.32 -5.60
N ASN A 4 -10.99 -22.73 -6.39
CA ASN A 4 -11.50 -21.91 -7.49
C ASN A 4 -12.21 -20.64 -6.98
N LYS A 5 -12.99 -20.73 -5.90
CA LYS A 5 -13.59 -19.55 -5.26
C LYS A 5 -12.53 -18.55 -4.79
N ARG A 6 -11.44 -19.05 -4.18
CA ARG A 6 -10.33 -18.21 -3.73
C ARG A 6 -9.66 -17.49 -4.91
N LEU A 7 -9.36 -18.19 -6.00
CA LEU A 7 -8.74 -17.59 -7.19
C LEU A 7 -9.65 -16.52 -7.82
N ILE A 8 -10.94 -16.80 -7.97
CA ILE A 8 -11.94 -15.84 -8.49
C ILE A 8 -11.95 -14.58 -7.61
N THR A 9 -12.00 -14.74 -6.29
CA THR A 9 -12.05 -13.59 -5.37
C THR A 9 -10.75 -12.78 -5.42
N ILE A 10 -9.58 -13.42 -5.52
CA ILE A 10 -8.28 -12.73 -5.68
C ILE A 10 -8.28 -11.93 -6.99
N SER A 11 -8.74 -12.51 -8.10
CA SER A 11 -8.83 -11.81 -9.39
C SER A 11 -9.78 -10.61 -9.33
N MET A 12 -10.95 -10.76 -8.71
CA MET A 12 -11.89 -9.65 -8.51
C MET A 12 -11.29 -8.53 -7.64
N LEU A 13 -10.65 -8.89 -6.52
CA LEU A 13 -9.99 -7.91 -5.65
C LEU A 13 -8.82 -7.21 -6.36
N SER A 14 -8.09 -7.92 -7.23
CA SER A 14 -7.02 -7.31 -8.05
C SER A 14 -7.58 -6.31 -9.06
N ALA A 15 -8.67 -6.64 -9.71
CA ALA A 15 -9.35 -5.72 -10.66
C ALA A 15 -9.87 -4.47 -9.93
N ILE A 16 -10.54 -4.63 -8.79
CA ILE A 16 -11.01 -3.51 -7.97
C ILE A 16 -9.81 -2.67 -7.49
N ALA A 17 -8.76 -3.31 -6.99
CA ALA A 17 -7.56 -2.62 -6.56
C ALA A 17 -6.94 -1.82 -7.71
N PHE A 18 -6.84 -2.38 -8.91
CA PHE A 18 -6.33 -1.70 -10.09
C PHE A 18 -7.18 -0.47 -10.45
N ILE A 19 -8.51 -0.59 -10.50
CA ILE A 19 -9.41 0.55 -10.75
C ILE A 19 -9.20 1.65 -9.71
N LEU A 20 -9.04 1.29 -8.43
CA LEU A 20 -8.82 2.25 -7.35
C LEU A 20 -7.47 2.98 -7.46
N THR A 21 -6.48 2.46 -8.21
CA THR A 21 -5.22 3.20 -8.48
C THR A 21 -5.42 4.44 -9.32
N PHE A 22 -6.51 4.55 -10.07
CA PHE A 22 -6.83 5.76 -10.86
C PHE A 22 -7.56 6.83 -10.05
N LEU A 23 -8.15 6.46 -8.90
CA LEU A 23 -8.75 7.41 -7.97
C LEU A 23 -7.68 8.00 -7.05
N LYS A 24 -6.88 8.90 -7.61
CA LYS A 24 -5.75 9.55 -6.94
C LYS A 24 -6.16 10.89 -6.36
N PHE A 25 -5.88 11.09 -5.08
CA PHE A 25 -6.14 12.34 -4.37
C PHE A 25 -4.81 12.95 -3.91
N PRO A 26 -4.40 14.12 -4.46
CA PRO A 26 -3.26 14.84 -3.91
C PRO A 26 -3.60 15.35 -2.51
N LEU A 27 -2.67 15.23 -1.58
CA LEU A 27 -2.87 15.73 -0.23
C LEU A 27 -2.46 17.20 -0.17
N PRO A 28 -3.30 18.08 0.43
CA PRO A 28 -2.93 19.47 0.66
C PRO A 28 -1.63 19.54 1.47
N PHE A 29 -0.79 20.53 1.20
CA PHE A 29 0.50 20.76 1.87
C PHE A 29 1.61 19.73 1.60
N LEU A 30 1.36 18.72 0.78
CA LEU A 30 2.37 17.76 0.34
C LEU A 30 2.68 17.93 -1.16
N PRO A 31 3.87 17.49 -1.61
CA PRO A 31 4.20 17.53 -3.03
C PRO A 31 3.12 16.85 -3.90
N PRO A 32 2.72 17.43 -5.03
CA PRO A 32 1.56 16.97 -5.81
C PRO A 32 1.73 15.59 -6.45
N TYR A 33 2.97 15.07 -6.53
CA TYR A 33 3.25 13.71 -6.99
C TYR A 33 2.95 12.65 -5.91
N LEU A 34 2.79 13.06 -4.64
CA LEU A 34 2.38 12.17 -3.56
C LEU A 34 0.86 12.10 -3.51
N THR A 35 0.31 11.13 -4.21
CA THR A 35 -1.13 10.92 -4.30
C THR A 35 -1.59 9.74 -3.46
N LEU A 36 -2.66 9.95 -2.70
CA LEU A 36 -3.31 8.90 -1.93
C LEU A 36 -4.32 8.19 -2.83
N ASP A 37 -4.28 6.87 -2.85
CA ASP A 37 -5.28 6.00 -3.47
C ASP A 37 -5.76 4.94 -2.47
N PHE A 38 -6.90 4.32 -2.75
CA PHE A 38 -7.52 3.31 -1.87
C PHE A 38 -7.24 1.87 -2.31
N SER A 39 -6.32 1.66 -3.24
CA SER A 39 -6.03 0.36 -3.84
C SER A 39 -5.43 -0.66 -2.85
N ASP A 40 -4.87 -0.19 -1.74
CA ASP A 40 -4.34 -1.05 -0.68
C ASP A 40 -5.43 -1.66 0.21
N VAL A 41 -6.67 -1.13 0.18
CA VAL A 41 -7.79 -1.70 0.95
C VAL A 41 -8.17 -3.10 0.45
N PRO A 42 -8.45 -3.34 -0.85
CA PRO A 42 -8.64 -4.69 -1.38
C PRO A 42 -7.44 -5.62 -1.12
N THR A 43 -6.24 -5.09 -1.16
CA THR A 43 -5.00 -5.83 -0.88
C THR A 43 -4.97 -6.35 0.56
N LEU A 44 -5.30 -5.49 1.53
CA LEU A 44 -5.46 -5.89 2.93
C LEU A 44 -6.60 -6.88 3.14
N LEU A 45 -7.74 -6.70 2.46
CA LEU A 45 -8.85 -7.65 2.53
C LEU A 45 -8.41 -9.05 2.07
N ALA A 46 -7.71 -9.15 0.93
CA ALA A 46 -7.14 -10.42 0.46
C ALA A 46 -6.17 -11.03 1.48
N THR A 47 -5.32 -10.19 2.11
CA THR A 47 -4.35 -10.59 3.12
C THR A 47 -5.02 -11.22 4.35
N PHE A 48 -6.03 -10.55 4.91
CA PHE A 48 -6.65 -10.97 6.16
C PHE A 48 -7.73 -12.06 5.99
N ILE A 49 -8.24 -12.26 4.77
CA ILE A 49 -9.23 -13.30 4.46
C ILE A 49 -8.57 -14.58 3.96
N PHE A 50 -7.58 -14.47 3.06
CA PHE A 50 -6.96 -15.60 2.36
C PHE A 50 -5.48 -15.82 2.68
N GLY A 51 -4.90 -14.97 3.53
CA GLY A 51 -3.50 -15.04 3.95
C GLY A 51 -2.57 -14.09 3.17
N PRO A 52 -1.33 -13.90 3.66
CA PRO A 52 -0.41 -12.86 3.18
C PRO A 52 0.01 -13.06 1.71
N VAL A 53 0.15 -14.30 1.26
CA VAL A 53 0.47 -14.60 -0.14
C VAL A 53 -0.62 -14.08 -1.09
N SER A 54 -1.90 -14.21 -0.70
CA SER A 54 -3.01 -13.71 -1.52
C SER A 54 -3.01 -12.19 -1.61
N GLY A 55 -2.69 -11.50 -0.51
CA GLY A 55 -2.54 -10.06 -0.52
C GLY A 55 -1.36 -9.59 -1.37
N LEU A 56 -0.21 -10.28 -1.29
CA LEU A 56 0.94 -9.99 -2.15
C LEU A 56 0.60 -10.17 -3.63
N LEU A 57 -0.16 -11.20 -3.99
CA LEU A 57 -0.60 -11.41 -5.37
C LEU A 57 -1.50 -10.27 -5.86
N VAL A 58 -2.47 -9.83 -5.05
CA VAL A 58 -3.32 -8.66 -5.38
C VAL A 58 -2.46 -7.40 -5.53
N ALA A 59 -1.51 -7.16 -4.61
CA ALA A 59 -0.59 -6.03 -4.68
C ALA A 59 0.27 -6.07 -5.95
N LEU A 60 0.78 -7.25 -6.30
CA LEU A 60 1.61 -7.43 -7.49
C LEU A 60 0.81 -7.19 -8.77
N ILE A 61 -0.35 -7.83 -8.91
CA ILE A 61 -1.20 -7.71 -10.11
C ILE A 61 -1.64 -6.27 -10.34
N LYS A 62 -2.17 -5.59 -9.30
CA LYS A 62 -2.60 -4.18 -9.44
C LYS A 62 -1.46 -3.27 -9.87
N ASN A 63 -0.24 -3.48 -9.35
CA ASN A 63 0.90 -2.62 -9.66
C ASN A 63 1.54 -2.96 -11.02
N ILE A 64 1.53 -4.22 -11.45
CA ILE A 64 1.90 -4.59 -12.82
C ILE A 64 0.94 -3.94 -13.81
N LEU A 65 -0.37 -4.05 -13.59
CA LEU A 65 -1.35 -3.39 -14.45
C LEU A 65 -1.17 -1.87 -14.44
N ASN A 66 -0.98 -1.26 -13.26
CA ASN A 66 -0.73 0.17 -13.17
C ASN A 66 0.55 0.59 -13.91
N PHE A 67 1.62 -0.20 -13.86
CA PHE A 67 2.85 0.03 -14.60
C PHE A 67 2.62 -0.01 -16.11
N LEU A 68 1.83 -0.96 -16.61
CA LEU A 68 1.54 -1.11 -18.05
C LEU A 68 0.65 0.00 -18.58
N PHE A 69 -0.29 0.49 -17.78
CA PHE A 69 -1.26 1.51 -18.22
C PHE A 69 -0.86 2.95 -17.86
N ASN A 70 0.07 3.14 -16.92
CA ASN A 70 0.57 4.46 -16.52
C ASN A 70 2.00 4.70 -17.04
N ILE A 71 2.12 4.84 -18.35
CA ILE A 71 3.41 4.97 -19.05
C ILE A 71 4.23 6.18 -18.58
N GLY A 72 3.57 7.20 -18.01
CA GLY A 72 4.22 8.43 -17.56
C GLY A 72 4.97 8.33 -16.22
N ASP A 73 4.76 7.25 -15.43
CA ASP A 73 5.38 7.10 -14.11
C ASP A 73 5.80 5.65 -13.85
N PRO A 74 7.00 5.24 -14.29
CA PRO A 74 7.48 3.87 -14.08
C PRO A 74 7.90 3.58 -12.63
N VAL A 75 8.20 4.59 -11.83
CA VAL A 75 8.70 4.44 -10.45
C VAL A 75 7.55 4.31 -9.45
N GLY A 76 6.46 5.04 -9.66
CA GLY A 76 5.30 5.06 -8.76
C GLY A 76 4.69 3.69 -8.48
N PRO A 77 4.39 2.84 -9.47
CA PRO A 77 3.88 1.49 -9.23
C PRO A 77 4.82 0.59 -8.43
N VAL A 78 6.14 0.72 -8.64
CA VAL A 78 7.15 -0.01 -7.86
C VAL A 78 7.15 0.46 -6.40
N ALA A 79 7.16 1.77 -6.18
CA ALA A 79 7.06 2.37 -4.86
C ALA A 79 5.78 1.94 -4.13
N ASN A 80 4.63 1.94 -4.83
CA ASN A 80 3.35 1.53 -4.28
C ASN A 80 3.32 0.03 -3.93
N PHE A 81 3.93 -0.83 -4.76
CA PHE A 81 4.08 -2.25 -4.44
C PHE A 81 4.90 -2.47 -3.16
N LEU A 82 6.07 -1.82 -3.04
CA LEU A 82 6.95 -1.94 -1.88
C LEU A 82 6.27 -1.39 -0.61
N ALA A 83 5.54 -0.28 -0.72
CA ALA A 83 4.72 0.26 0.35
C ALA A 83 3.66 -0.74 0.81
N GLY A 84 2.82 -1.20 -0.11
CA GLY A 84 1.74 -2.14 0.17
C GLY A 84 2.26 -3.47 0.74
N ALA A 85 3.32 -4.05 0.15
CA ALA A 85 3.91 -5.29 0.59
C ALA A 85 4.46 -5.21 2.03
N SER A 86 5.24 -4.16 2.34
CA SER A 86 5.77 -3.95 3.70
C SER A 86 4.64 -3.74 4.72
N PHE A 87 3.62 -2.96 4.36
CA PHE A 87 2.46 -2.70 5.19
C PHE A 87 1.66 -3.97 5.50
N LEU A 88 1.22 -4.70 4.46
CA LEU A 88 0.36 -5.86 4.62
C LEU A 88 1.03 -7.02 5.35
N LEU A 89 2.34 -7.26 5.08
CA LEU A 89 3.07 -8.36 5.73
C LEU A 89 3.17 -8.12 7.23
N ILE A 90 3.65 -6.95 7.65
CA ILE A 90 3.81 -6.64 9.06
C ILE A 90 2.45 -6.54 9.76
N ALA A 91 1.46 -5.90 9.13
CA ALA A 91 0.11 -5.84 9.67
C ALA A 91 -0.46 -7.24 9.93
N TYR A 92 -0.28 -8.17 8.99
CA TYR A 92 -0.75 -9.54 9.13
C TYR A 92 -0.01 -10.31 10.23
N TYR A 93 1.33 -10.36 10.18
CA TYR A 93 2.11 -11.16 11.12
C TYR A 93 1.99 -10.65 12.56
N VAL A 94 2.01 -9.34 12.77
CA VAL A 94 1.83 -8.75 14.11
C VAL A 94 0.42 -9.00 14.64
N SER A 95 -0.62 -8.89 13.79
CA SER A 95 -2.00 -9.19 14.19
C SER A 95 -2.22 -10.65 14.58
N HIS A 96 -1.48 -11.60 13.98
CA HIS A 96 -1.65 -13.03 14.22
C HIS A 96 -0.64 -13.59 15.22
N ARG A 97 0.29 -12.79 15.74
CA ARG A 97 1.32 -13.25 16.70
C ARG A 97 0.74 -13.69 18.04
N LYS A 98 -0.34 -13.07 18.50
CA LYS A 98 -1.11 -13.53 19.66
C LYS A 98 -2.31 -14.31 19.12
N GLN A 99 -2.55 -15.53 19.62
CA GLN A 99 -3.67 -16.42 19.24
C GLN A 99 -5.08 -15.79 19.42
N SER A 100 -5.16 -14.58 19.92
CA SER A 100 -6.39 -13.83 20.10
C SER A 100 -6.67 -12.99 18.85
N SER A 101 -7.68 -13.40 18.09
CA SER A 101 -8.27 -12.62 16.97
C SER A 101 -9.05 -11.40 17.49
N SER A 102 -8.46 -10.64 18.43
CA SER A 102 -9.11 -9.48 19.04
C SER A 102 -8.97 -8.23 18.16
N ARG A 103 -9.89 -7.28 18.34
CA ARG A 103 -9.79 -5.94 17.72
C ARG A 103 -8.45 -5.26 18.01
N HIS A 104 -7.96 -5.42 19.24
CA HIS A 104 -6.69 -4.84 19.68
C HIS A 104 -5.52 -5.36 18.85
N SER A 105 -5.46 -6.66 18.60
CA SER A 105 -4.40 -7.30 17.82
C SER A 105 -4.39 -6.78 16.38
N LEU A 106 -5.58 -6.58 15.77
CA LEU A 106 -5.70 -6.01 14.44
C LEU A 106 -5.18 -4.57 14.38
N ILE A 107 -5.59 -3.71 15.33
CA ILE A 107 -5.15 -2.32 15.39
C ILE A 107 -3.64 -2.23 15.59
N ILE A 108 -3.08 -3.01 16.51
CA ILE A 108 -1.63 -3.05 16.75
C ILE A 108 -0.88 -3.47 15.48
N GLY A 109 -1.40 -4.47 14.74
CA GLY A 109 -0.83 -4.90 13.48
C GLY A 109 -0.83 -3.81 12.43
N LEU A 110 -1.95 -3.09 12.26
CA LEU A 110 -2.07 -1.99 11.30
C LEU A 110 -1.15 -0.81 11.66
N VAL A 111 -1.03 -0.48 12.95
CA VAL A 111 -0.10 0.56 13.41
C VAL A 111 1.35 0.14 13.14
N ALA A 112 1.73 -1.09 13.49
CA ALA A 112 3.07 -1.62 13.22
C ALA A 112 3.36 -1.65 11.72
N GLY A 113 2.38 -2.05 10.89
CA GLY A 113 2.48 -2.02 9.42
C GLY A 113 2.71 -0.60 8.88
N THR A 114 1.96 0.39 9.39
CA THR A 114 2.12 1.80 9.01
C THR A 114 3.53 2.31 9.35
N ILE A 115 4.02 2.04 10.55
CA ILE A 115 5.37 2.44 10.98
C ILE A 115 6.43 1.80 10.07
N THR A 116 6.33 0.49 9.84
CA THR A 116 7.29 -0.24 9.00
C THR A 116 7.26 0.26 7.56
N MET A 117 6.07 0.44 6.97
CA MET A 117 5.91 1.03 5.64
C MET A 117 6.59 2.39 5.57
N THR A 118 6.36 3.26 6.55
CA THR A 118 6.96 4.60 6.60
C THR A 118 8.49 4.54 6.64
N ILE A 119 9.07 3.67 7.48
CA ILE A 119 10.52 3.50 7.58
C ILE A 119 11.10 2.97 6.27
N VAL A 120 10.53 1.87 5.75
CA VAL A 120 11.00 1.23 4.51
C VAL A 120 10.95 2.20 3.35
N LEU A 121 9.80 2.89 3.17
CA LEU A 121 9.65 3.86 2.08
C LEU A 121 10.53 5.10 2.26
N SER A 122 10.79 5.54 3.48
CA SER A 122 11.72 6.67 3.72
C SER A 122 13.14 6.31 3.28
N ILE A 123 13.61 5.12 3.64
CA ILE A 123 14.93 4.62 3.24
C ILE A 123 14.99 4.43 1.72
N LEU A 124 14.00 3.74 1.14
CA LEU A 124 13.97 3.48 -0.31
C LEU A 124 13.84 4.77 -1.13
N ASN A 125 13.04 5.73 -0.68
CA ASN A 125 12.95 7.02 -1.36
C ASN A 125 14.28 7.77 -1.30
N TYR A 126 14.93 7.81 -0.14
CA TYR A 126 16.19 8.53 0.01
C TYR A 126 17.31 7.98 -0.89
N PHE A 127 17.47 6.66 -0.95
CA PHE A 127 18.60 6.04 -1.63
C PHE A 127 18.31 5.60 -3.06
N VAL A 128 17.04 5.34 -3.43
CA VAL A 128 16.70 4.70 -4.70
C VAL A 128 15.64 5.48 -5.48
N LEU A 129 14.44 5.65 -4.90
CA LEU A 129 13.28 6.11 -5.67
C LEU A 129 13.40 7.58 -6.08
N LEU A 130 13.74 8.49 -5.15
CA LEU A 130 13.93 9.91 -5.47
C LEU A 130 15.12 10.14 -6.41
N PRO A 131 16.30 9.51 -6.23
CA PRO A 131 17.35 9.56 -7.24
C PRO A 131 16.90 9.09 -8.62
N LEU A 132 16.15 7.99 -8.71
CA LEU A 132 15.60 7.51 -9.98
C LEU A 132 14.63 8.52 -10.61
N TYR A 133 13.74 9.12 -9.82
CA TYR A 133 12.87 10.21 -10.29
C TYR A 133 13.69 11.39 -10.80
N GLY A 134 14.71 11.81 -10.07
CA GLY A 134 15.60 12.89 -10.48
C GLY A 134 16.28 12.62 -11.82
N MET A 135 16.73 11.38 -12.05
CA MET A 135 17.37 10.97 -13.31
C MET A 135 16.37 10.87 -14.47
N ILE A 136 15.22 10.22 -14.27
CA ILE A 136 14.24 9.97 -15.33
C ILE A 136 13.59 11.27 -15.81
N PHE A 137 13.27 12.17 -14.87
CA PHE A 137 12.54 13.41 -15.16
C PHE A 137 13.43 14.66 -15.20
N ASN A 138 14.75 14.49 -15.13
CA ASN A 138 15.74 15.59 -15.14
C ASN A 138 15.47 16.66 -14.05
N LEU A 139 15.06 16.23 -12.86
CA LEU A 139 14.73 17.10 -11.73
C LEU A 139 15.98 17.31 -10.84
N GLY A 140 16.88 18.20 -11.23
CA GLY A 140 18.11 18.49 -10.49
C GLY A 140 17.88 18.92 -9.04
N ASP A 141 16.81 19.66 -8.77
CA ASP A 141 16.43 20.11 -7.42
C ASP A 141 16.11 18.99 -6.44
N VAL A 142 15.70 17.80 -6.94
CA VAL A 142 15.43 16.64 -6.10
C VAL A 142 16.69 16.18 -5.40
N PHE A 143 17.84 16.16 -6.09
CA PHE A 143 19.12 15.73 -5.53
C PHE A 143 19.61 16.65 -4.40
N ASN A 144 19.37 17.95 -4.53
CA ASN A 144 19.77 18.94 -3.54
C ASN A 144 18.90 18.93 -2.28
N ASN A 145 17.66 18.42 -2.38
CA ASN A 145 16.64 18.52 -1.34
C ASN A 145 16.14 17.16 -0.82
N LEU A 146 16.86 16.05 -1.06
CA LEU A 146 16.43 14.69 -0.67
C LEU A 146 15.98 14.58 0.78
N LYS A 147 16.76 15.12 1.73
CA LYS A 147 16.42 15.09 3.17
C LYS A 147 15.12 15.82 3.46
N VAL A 148 14.93 17.01 2.88
CA VAL A 148 13.73 17.83 3.08
C VAL A 148 12.53 17.10 2.51
N ILE A 149 12.61 16.55 1.30
CA ILE A 149 11.52 15.82 0.64
C ILE A 149 11.13 14.59 1.46
N VAL A 150 12.09 13.85 1.99
CA VAL A 150 11.79 12.66 2.82
C VAL A 150 11.16 13.06 4.14
N LEU A 151 11.71 14.03 4.86
CA LEU A 151 11.24 14.41 6.19
C LEU A 151 9.88 15.14 6.15
N SER A 152 9.69 16.07 5.21
CA SER A 152 8.48 16.89 5.14
C SER A 152 7.41 16.34 4.17
N GLY A 153 7.78 15.44 3.26
CA GLY A 153 6.89 14.84 2.27
C GLY A 153 6.62 13.36 2.54
N ILE A 154 7.64 12.50 2.36
CA ILE A 154 7.46 11.04 2.36
C ILE A 154 6.99 10.49 3.71
N ILE A 155 7.58 10.93 4.81
CA ILE A 155 7.22 10.45 6.15
C ILE A 155 5.75 10.81 6.49
N PRO A 156 5.35 12.09 6.48
CA PRO A 156 3.97 12.44 6.81
C PRO A 156 2.96 11.81 5.82
N PHE A 157 3.30 11.73 4.53
CA PHE A 157 2.46 11.06 3.54
C PHE A 157 2.18 9.60 3.89
N ASN A 158 3.21 8.80 4.19
CA ASN A 158 3.03 7.38 4.48
C ASN A 158 2.30 7.14 5.80
N ILE A 159 2.48 8.01 6.80
CA ILE A 159 1.71 7.96 8.05
C ILE A 159 0.23 8.22 7.76
N ILE A 160 -0.09 9.27 7.01
CA ILE A 160 -1.47 9.62 6.65
C ILE A 160 -2.08 8.49 5.81
N LYS A 161 -1.38 8.00 4.79
CA LYS A 161 -1.81 6.89 3.93
C LYS A 161 -2.13 5.65 4.78
N GLY A 162 -1.21 5.23 5.65
CA GLY A 162 -1.40 4.07 6.51
C GLY A 162 -2.59 4.22 7.46
N CYS A 163 -2.79 5.39 8.05
CA CYS A 163 -3.95 5.68 8.92
C CYS A 163 -5.27 5.61 8.14
N VAL A 164 -5.37 6.30 7.00
CA VAL A 164 -6.59 6.34 6.18
C VAL A 164 -6.95 4.94 5.69
N ILE A 165 -5.99 4.20 5.11
CA ILE A 165 -6.20 2.83 4.64
C ILE A 165 -6.62 1.91 5.79
N SER A 166 -5.99 2.03 6.98
CA SER A 166 -6.34 1.24 8.15
C SER A 166 -7.77 1.48 8.62
N ILE A 167 -8.22 2.74 8.66
CA ILE A 167 -9.58 3.10 9.06
C ILE A 167 -10.59 2.48 8.10
N ILE A 168 -10.41 2.68 6.79
CA ILE A 168 -11.31 2.15 5.76
C ILE A 168 -11.32 0.62 5.80
N PHE A 169 -10.14 0.00 5.92
CA PHE A 169 -10.02 -1.46 6.04
C PHE A 169 -10.79 -2.00 7.24
N ILE A 170 -10.65 -1.42 8.45
CA ILE A 170 -11.36 -1.86 9.65
C ILE A 170 -12.88 -1.80 9.45
N LEU A 171 -13.38 -0.72 8.82
CA LEU A 171 -14.81 -0.55 8.56
C LEU A 171 -15.35 -1.62 7.59
N LEU A 172 -14.62 -1.90 6.53
CA LEU A 172 -15.02 -2.86 5.50
C LEU A 172 -14.80 -4.31 5.92
N TYR A 173 -13.68 -4.61 6.56
CA TYR A 173 -13.29 -5.98 6.94
C TYR A 173 -14.35 -6.70 7.78
N ARG A 174 -15.00 -5.99 8.69
CA ARG A 174 -16.06 -6.55 9.54
C ARG A 174 -17.29 -7.00 8.75
N ARG A 175 -17.65 -6.24 7.72
CA ARG A 175 -18.81 -6.53 6.87
C ARG A 175 -18.48 -7.63 5.86
N LEU A 176 -17.33 -7.54 5.22
CA LEU A 176 -16.96 -8.43 4.12
C LEU A 176 -16.44 -9.80 4.57
N LYS A 177 -15.84 -9.90 5.77
CA LYS A 177 -15.38 -11.20 6.31
C LYS A 177 -16.48 -12.26 6.39
N LYS A 178 -17.74 -11.84 6.60
CA LYS A 178 -18.89 -12.75 6.66
C LYS A 178 -19.34 -13.24 5.28
N VAL A 179 -19.06 -12.47 4.24
CA VAL A 179 -19.52 -12.75 2.86
C VAL A 179 -18.46 -13.49 2.06
N LEU A 180 -17.18 -13.21 2.31
CA LEU A 180 -16.05 -13.73 1.53
C LEU A 180 -15.45 -15.04 2.09
N LYS A 181 -15.88 -15.49 3.28
CA LYS A 181 -15.58 -16.82 3.82
C LYS A 181 -16.66 -17.83 3.43
#